data_af3983ba5daa3847557a2329069a3b49
#
_entry.id   af3983ba5daa3847557a2329069a3b49
#
_cell.length_a   1.000
_cell.length_b   1.000
_cell.length_c   1.000
_cell.angle_alpha   90.00
_cell.angle_beta   90.00
_cell.angle_gamma   90.00
#
_symmetry.space_group_name_H-M   'P 1'
#
loop_
_entity.id
_entity.type
_entity.pdbx_description
1 polymer ?
#
loop_
_entity_poly.entity_id
_entity_poly.type
_entity_poly.pdbx_seq_one_letter_code
_entity_poly.pdbx_strand_id
1 'polypeptide(L)'
;LTQRTIGPVCTGSVSMDVSGMKEGDFAGLSLFQRKYGQVGVKVTDGKKYIVMVNGENETPAEVEKVPLNQQVVYFKAECDFRNKVDKGYFYYSLDGSNWKAIGNVLKMQYTMPHFMGYRFALFNYATKEVGGYADFDYFKIEDKISDCRWEDICYADDKLEGHKLDIYLPDMDEPSYKVVVLIYGSAWFANNMKQAAFQVFGKSLLDKGFAVVSINHRSSGDAKFPAQINDVKAAIRFIRANAAKYKLDTSFIGITGFSSGGHLASLAGTTNGVKSYTIGAKTVDLEGNVGLYPSFSSRVDAVVNWFGPIDMTRMENCNTTKGANSPEAALIGGVPADNLDMLALLNPITYIDKNDPKFIVIHGEADTVVPNCQSIFFSEALRAQGRLEEFISVPGGQHG
;
A
#
# COMPACT_ATOMS: atom_id res chain seq x y z
N LEU A 1 -29.06 -8.73 17.72
CA LEU A 1 -29.61 -8.13 16.50
C LEU A 1 -28.92 -8.76 15.29
N THR A 2 -29.70 -9.15 14.27
CA THR A 2 -29.14 -9.71 13.04
C THR A 2 -29.75 -9.08 11.80
N GLN A 3 -28.95 -8.94 10.75
CA GLN A 3 -29.34 -8.45 9.43
C GLN A 3 -28.81 -9.40 8.34
N ARG A 4 -29.62 -9.68 7.31
CA ARG A 4 -29.17 -10.51 6.18
C ARG A 4 -28.02 -9.86 5.45
N THR A 5 -27.09 -10.67 4.97
CA THR A 5 -26.12 -10.25 3.95
C THR A 5 -26.81 -10.11 2.60
N ILE A 6 -26.35 -9.23 1.76
CA ILE A 6 -26.90 -8.90 0.44
C ILE A 6 -25.82 -9.13 -0.60
N GLY A 7 -26.13 -9.88 -1.65
CA GLY A 7 -25.22 -10.06 -2.77
C GLY A 7 -25.32 -8.92 -3.80
N PRO A 8 -24.33 -8.73 -4.68
CA PRO A 8 -23.12 -9.57 -4.81
C PRO A 8 -22.03 -9.27 -3.79
N VAL A 9 -22.05 -8.09 -3.17
CA VAL A 9 -21.14 -7.65 -2.10
C VAL A 9 -21.92 -6.87 -1.06
N CYS A 10 -21.50 -6.89 0.19
CA CYS A 10 -22.05 -6.03 1.22
C CYS A 10 -21.11 -5.87 2.40
N THR A 11 -21.32 -4.78 3.12
CA THR A 11 -20.56 -4.41 4.33
C THR A 11 -21.52 -4.18 5.47
N GLY A 12 -21.21 -4.73 6.66
CA GLY A 12 -21.82 -4.34 7.92
C GLY A 12 -20.80 -3.63 8.79
N SER A 13 -21.16 -2.49 9.37
CA SER A 13 -20.29 -1.75 10.26
C SER A 13 -21.01 -1.28 11.52
N VAL A 14 -20.26 -1.11 12.60
CA VAL A 14 -20.78 -0.76 13.93
C VAL A 14 -19.76 0.09 14.70
N SER A 15 -20.26 1.04 15.48
CA SER A 15 -19.53 1.72 16.56
C SER A 15 -19.92 1.09 17.89
N MET A 16 -18.95 0.83 18.76
CA MET A 16 -19.18 0.15 20.03
C MET A 16 -18.40 0.85 21.16
N ASP A 17 -19.12 1.22 22.22
CA ASP A 17 -18.53 1.63 23.50
C ASP A 17 -18.39 0.41 24.41
N VAL A 18 -17.15 0.19 24.86
CA VAL A 18 -16.75 -0.98 25.67
C VAL A 18 -16.50 -0.64 27.13
N SER A 19 -16.90 0.55 27.58
CA SER A 19 -16.65 1.01 28.95
C SER A 19 -17.33 0.13 30.00
N GLY A 20 -18.52 -0.39 29.68
CA GLY A 20 -19.31 -1.25 30.58
C GLY A 20 -18.93 -2.74 30.57
N MET A 21 -17.95 -3.17 29.77
CA MET A 21 -17.53 -4.57 29.68
C MET A 21 -16.72 -5.00 30.91
N LYS A 22 -16.97 -6.25 31.36
CA LYS A 22 -16.32 -6.89 32.50
C LYS A 22 -15.42 -8.06 32.08
N GLU A 23 -14.69 -8.59 33.06
CA GLU A 23 -13.82 -9.76 32.87
C GLU A 23 -14.58 -10.96 32.28
N GLY A 24 -14.07 -11.47 31.17
CA GLY A 24 -14.66 -12.59 30.44
C GLY A 24 -15.74 -12.20 29.43
N ASP A 25 -16.07 -10.91 29.28
CA ASP A 25 -16.99 -10.46 28.24
C ASP A 25 -16.34 -10.50 26.86
N PHE A 26 -17.15 -10.84 25.85
CA PHE A 26 -16.81 -10.73 24.45
C PHE A 26 -18.01 -10.16 23.68
N ALA A 27 -17.80 -9.02 23.03
CA ALA A 27 -18.85 -8.30 22.29
C ALA A 27 -18.31 -7.78 20.95
N GLY A 28 -19.17 -7.72 19.91
CA GLY A 28 -18.75 -7.23 18.61
C GLY A 28 -19.69 -7.55 17.45
N LEU A 29 -19.10 -7.67 16.26
CA LEU A 29 -19.76 -7.94 14.99
C LEU A 29 -19.36 -9.34 14.47
N SER A 30 -20.34 -10.11 14.00
CA SER A 30 -20.15 -11.44 13.44
C SER A 30 -20.70 -11.55 12.02
N LEU A 31 -20.03 -12.30 11.17
CA LEU A 31 -20.61 -12.98 10.02
C LEU A 31 -21.11 -14.34 10.53
N PHE A 32 -22.40 -14.42 10.78
CA PHE A 32 -23.00 -15.49 11.55
C PHE A 32 -23.70 -16.54 10.69
N GLN A 33 -23.25 -17.75 10.86
CA GLN A 33 -23.89 -19.00 10.42
C GLN A 33 -23.24 -20.14 11.22
N ARG A 34 -23.50 -21.42 10.91
CA ARG A 34 -22.83 -22.57 11.58
C ARG A 34 -21.30 -22.43 11.55
N LYS A 35 -20.75 -22.04 10.42
CA LYS A 35 -19.35 -21.59 10.28
C LYS A 35 -19.37 -20.07 10.31
N TYR A 36 -18.63 -19.46 11.19
CA TYR A 36 -18.75 -18.04 11.48
C TYR A 36 -17.39 -17.35 11.63
N GLY A 37 -17.37 -16.05 11.51
CA GLY A 37 -16.26 -15.20 11.92
C GLY A 37 -16.77 -14.10 12.82
N GLN A 38 -15.98 -13.73 13.83
CA GLN A 38 -16.31 -12.69 14.79
C GLN A 38 -15.15 -11.73 14.97
N VAL A 39 -15.44 -10.44 14.92
CA VAL A 39 -14.51 -9.39 15.35
C VAL A 39 -15.15 -8.62 16.50
N GLY A 40 -14.41 -8.38 17.56
CA GLY A 40 -14.96 -7.71 18.72
C GLY A 40 -13.93 -7.43 19.80
N VAL A 41 -14.40 -6.94 20.95
CA VAL A 41 -13.57 -6.73 22.13
C VAL A 41 -13.79 -7.83 23.15
N LYS A 42 -12.69 -8.40 23.61
CA LYS A 42 -12.64 -9.40 24.69
C LYS A 42 -11.89 -8.82 25.88
N VAL A 43 -12.45 -9.02 27.07
CA VAL A 43 -11.80 -8.62 28.32
C VAL A 43 -11.13 -9.84 28.95
N THR A 44 -9.81 -9.76 29.16
CA THR A 44 -8.99 -10.82 29.74
C THR A 44 -7.93 -10.22 30.64
N ASP A 45 -7.84 -10.71 31.87
CA ASP A 45 -6.91 -10.25 32.91
C ASP A 45 -6.98 -8.72 33.13
N GLY A 46 -8.20 -8.19 33.18
CA GLY A 46 -8.50 -6.79 33.37
C GLY A 46 -8.13 -5.88 32.19
N LYS A 47 -7.75 -6.44 31.04
CA LYS A 47 -7.36 -5.69 29.84
C LYS A 47 -8.32 -5.98 28.70
N LYS A 48 -8.52 -4.97 27.85
CA LYS A 48 -9.35 -5.06 26.64
C LYS A 48 -8.49 -5.34 25.42
N TYR A 49 -8.96 -6.24 24.58
CA TYR A 49 -8.29 -6.59 23.33
C TYR A 49 -9.31 -6.64 22.19
N ILE A 50 -8.95 -6.11 21.06
CA ILE A 50 -9.64 -6.38 19.80
C ILE A 50 -9.21 -7.77 19.36
N VAL A 51 -10.16 -8.63 19.04
CA VAL A 51 -9.91 -10.04 18.71
C VAL A 51 -10.71 -10.42 17.48
N MET A 52 -10.09 -11.18 16.57
CA MET A 52 -10.79 -11.89 15.50
C MET A 52 -10.79 -13.39 15.81
N VAL A 53 -11.99 -13.97 15.82
CA VAL A 53 -12.21 -15.41 15.98
C VAL A 53 -12.75 -16.00 14.69
N ASN A 54 -12.08 -17.04 14.18
CA ASN A 54 -12.51 -17.81 13.04
C ASN A 54 -13.09 -19.16 13.51
N GLY A 55 -14.40 -19.34 13.30
CA GLY A 55 -15.18 -20.55 13.60
C GLY A 55 -15.48 -21.38 12.33
N GLU A 56 -14.59 -21.40 11.36
CA GLU A 56 -14.71 -22.21 10.15
C GLU A 56 -14.54 -23.70 10.46
N ASN A 57 -13.73 -24.05 11.44
CA ASN A 57 -13.50 -25.39 11.93
C ASN A 57 -14.35 -25.70 13.17
N GLU A 58 -14.43 -26.98 13.57
CA GLU A 58 -15.18 -27.43 14.74
C GLU A 58 -14.70 -26.75 16.05
N THR A 59 -13.40 -26.47 16.14
CA THR A 59 -12.83 -25.68 17.25
C THR A 59 -12.53 -24.27 16.73
N PRO A 60 -13.27 -23.24 17.20
CA PRO A 60 -13.00 -21.86 16.82
C PRO A 60 -11.62 -21.42 17.28
N ALA A 61 -10.91 -20.68 16.43
CA ALA A 61 -9.57 -20.17 16.70
C ALA A 61 -9.58 -18.64 16.87
N GLU A 62 -8.95 -18.16 17.94
CA GLU A 62 -8.57 -16.75 18.08
C GLU A 62 -7.36 -16.51 17.18
N VAL A 63 -7.58 -15.82 16.04
CA VAL A 63 -6.59 -15.71 14.96
C VAL A 63 -5.64 -14.54 15.18
N GLU A 64 -6.18 -13.44 15.69
CA GLU A 64 -5.40 -12.23 15.95
C GLU A 64 -5.95 -11.49 17.17
N LYS A 65 -5.04 -10.86 17.93
CA LYS A 65 -5.32 -10.13 19.16
C LYS A 65 -4.53 -8.86 19.22
N VAL A 66 -5.21 -7.71 19.37
CA VAL A 66 -4.63 -6.35 19.39
C VAL A 66 -5.03 -5.66 20.69
N PRO A 67 -4.12 -5.06 21.49
CA PRO A 67 -4.49 -4.31 22.68
C PRO A 67 -5.39 -3.11 22.37
N LEU A 68 -6.41 -2.87 23.18
CA LEU A 68 -7.31 -1.73 23.08
C LEU A 68 -7.19 -0.83 24.31
N ASN A 69 -6.79 0.42 24.13
CA ASN A 69 -6.55 1.39 25.21
C ASN A 69 -7.56 2.56 25.19
N GLN A 70 -8.69 2.40 24.50
CA GLN A 70 -9.76 3.42 24.42
C GLN A 70 -11.14 2.81 24.65
N GLN A 71 -12.17 3.64 24.83
CA GLN A 71 -13.51 3.22 25.14
C GLN A 71 -14.36 2.90 23.91
N VAL A 72 -14.18 3.66 22.82
CA VAL A 72 -14.94 3.49 21.58
C VAL A 72 -14.08 2.81 20.53
N VAL A 73 -14.63 1.82 19.87
CA VAL A 73 -14.00 1.09 18.75
C VAL A 73 -15.03 0.82 17.66
N TYR A 74 -14.56 0.74 16.43
CA TYR A 74 -15.40 0.51 15.26
C TYR A 74 -15.05 -0.83 14.64
N PHE A 75 -16.07 -1.59 14.25
CA PHE A 75 -15.91 -2.86 13.53
C PHE A 75 -16.60 -2.83 12.20
N LYS A 76 -16.00 -3.52 11.23
CA LYS A 76 -16.55 -3.70 9.90
C LYS A 76 -16.33 -5.15 9.46
N ALA A 77 -17.34 -5.73 8.87
CA ALA A 77 -17.27 -7.03 8.21
C ALA A 77 -17.77 -6.88 6.76
N GLU A 78 -17.03 -7.40 5.80
CA GLU A 78 -17.34 -7.35 4.38
C GLU A 78 -17.59 -8.75 3.84
N CYS A 79 -18.61 -8.89 3.00
CA CYS A 79 -18.95 -10.13 2.30
C CYS A 79 -18.76 -9.95 0.80
N ASP A 80 -18.07 -10.89 0.18
CA ASP A 80 -17.90 -11.00 -1.25
C ASP A 80 -18.45 -12.33 -1.75
N PHE A 81 -19.53 -12.28 -2.56
CA PHE A 81 -20.19 -13.42 -3.17
C PHE A 81 -19.98 -13.47 -4.69
N ARG A 82 -19.23 -12.52 -5.26
CA ARG A 82 -18.98 -12.47 -6.70
C ARG A 82 -18.21 -13.73 -7.13
N ASN A 83 -18.52 -14.22 -8.30
CA ASN A 83 -17.86 -15.40 -8.88
C ASN A 83 -17.81 -16.63 -7.94
N LYS A 84 -18.73 -16.74 -6.98
CA LYS A 84 -18.79 -17.84 -5.98
C LYS A 84 -17.54 -17.90 -5.09
N VAL A 85 -16.88 -16.78 -4.84
CA VAL A 85 -15.69 -16.74 -3.94
C VAL A 85 -16.10 -16.91 -2.48
N ASP A 86 -17.29 -16.44 -2.09
CA ASP A 86 -17.91 -16.62 -0.78
C ASP A 86 -16.94 -16.32 0.37
N LYS A 87 -16.38 -15.09 0.39
CA LYS A 87 -15.37 -14.66 1.35
C LYS A 87 -15.91 -13.59 2.29
N GLY A 88 -15.51 -13.69 3.58
CA GLY A 88 -15.75 -12.68 4.60
C GLY A 88 -14.44 -12.07 5.10
N TYR A 89 -14.40 -10.75 5.21
CA TYR A 89 -13.24 -9.98 5.66
C TYR A 89 -13.61 -9.17 6.89
N PHE A 90 -12.67 -8.98 7.82
CA PHE A 90 -12.91 -8.30 9.08
C PHE A 90 -11.93 -7.15 9.27
N TYR A 91 -12.44 -6.05 9.81
CA TYR A 91 -11.67 -4.85 10.05
C TYR A 91 -12.05 -4.21 11.37
N TYR A 92 -11.12 -3.46 11.94
CA TYR A 92 -11.37 -2.55 13.05
C TYR A 92 -10.85 -1.16 12.73
N SER A 93 -11.37 -0.15 13.41
CA SER A 93 -10.87 1.21 13.38
C SER A 93 -10.93 1.81 14.78
N LEU A 94 -9.97 2.68 15.10
CA LEU A 94 -9.92 3.41 16.37
C LEU A 94 -10.56 4.80 16.27
N ASP A 95 -10.81 5.29 15.05
CA ASP A 95 -11.35 6.63 14.77
C ASP A 95 -12.58 6.63 13.86
N GLY A 96 -13.01 5.46 13.38
CA GLY A 96 -14.15 5.29 12.48
C GLY A 96 -13.86 5.60 11.02
N SER A 97 -12.64 6.01 10.68
CA SER A 97 -12.23 6.43 9.33
C SER A 97 -11.10 5.57 8.78
N ASN A 98 -10.10 5.29 9.60
CA ASN A 98 -8.93 4.49 9.23
C ASN A 98 -9.16 3.03 9.61
N TRP A 99 -9.43 2.19 8.61
CA TRP A 99 -9.75 0.78 8.80
C TRP A 99 -8.52 -0.11 8.65
N LYS A 100 -8.33 -1.01 9.61
CA LYS A 100 -7.25 -2.01 9.62
C LYS A 100 -7.87 -3.39 9.52
N ALA A 101 -7.39 -4.20 8.58
CA ALA A 101 -7.78 -5.61 8.51
C ALA A 101 -7.30 -6.35 9.77
N ILE A 102 -8.10 -7.31 10.23
CA ILE A 102 -7.76 -8.15 11.38
C ILE A 102 -8.09 -9.60 11.09
N GLY A 103 -7.18 -10.48 11.49
CA GLY A 103 -7.32 -11.92 11.38
C GLY A 103 -7.12 -12.45 9.96
N ASN A 104 -7.87 -13.48 9.61
CA ASN A 104 -7.82 -14.12 8.30
C ASN A 104 -9.19 -14.08 7.60
N VAL A 105 -9.18 -14.41 6.32
CA VAL A 105 -10.40 -14.49 5.51
C VAL A 105 -11.26 -15.66 5.99
N LEU A 106 -12.53 -15.40 6.24
CA LEU A 106 -13.54 -16.44 6.47
C LEU A 106 -13.99 -17.00 5.12
N LYS A 107 -13.82 -18.30 4.89
CA LYS A 107 -14.44 -18.98 3.76
C LYS A 107 -15.88 -19.28 4.11
N MET A 108 -16.79 -18.50 3.57
CA MET A 108 -18.22 -18.68 3.80
C MET A 108 -18.74 -19.90 3.05
N GLN A 109 -19.67 -20.64 3.63
CA GLN A 109 -20.25 -21.84 3.04
C GLN A 109 -21.74 -21.87 3.28
N TYR A 110 -22.49 -22.24 2.26
CA TYR A 110 -23.90 -22.57 2.45
C TYR A 110 -24.02 -23.90 3.19
N THR A 111 -24.71 -23.90 4.32
CA THR A 111 -24.93 -25.13 5.11
C THR A 111 -26.41 -25.42 5.30
N MET A 112 -26.83 -26.62 4.94
CA MET A 112 -28.07 -27.20 5.42
C MET A 112 -27.86 -27.63 6.89
N PRO A 113 -28.81 -27.48 7.84
CA PRO A 113 -30.24 -27.34 7.69
C PRO A 113 -30.80 -25.92 7.82
N HIS A 114 -29.97 -24.88 7.89
CA HIS A 114 -30.47 -23.57 8.28
C HIS A 114 -31.22 -22.80 7.19
N PHE A 115 -31.19 -23.23 5.94
CA PHE A 115 -31.85 -22.60 4.77
C PHE A 115 -31.70 -21.07 4.69
N MET A 116 -30.72 -20.51 5.40
CA MET A 116 -30.44 -19.09 5.47
C MET A 116 -28.97 -18.87 5.13
N GLY A 117 -28.71 -17.87 4.29
CA GLY A 117 -27.36 -17.36 4.07
C GLY A 117 -26.76 -16.76 5.34
N TYR A 118 -25.56 -16.27 5.23
CA TYR A 118 -24.91 -15.53 6.30
C TYR A 118 -25.70 -14.31 6.74
N ARG A 119 -25.48 -13.92 7.99
CA ARG A 119 -26.07 -12.71 8.58
C ARG A 119 -24.98 -11.92 9.28
N PHE A 120 -25.03 -10.62 9.16
CA PHE A 120 -24.38 -9.75 10.13
C PHE A 120 -25.10 -9.89 11.46
N ALA A 121 -24.36 -10.10 12.54
CA ALA A 121 -24.93 -10.25 13.88
C ALA A 121 -24.12 -9.45 14.90
N LEU A 122 -24.82 -8.63 15.69
CA LEU A 122 -24.24 -8.05 16.89
C LEU A 122 -24.34 -9.11 18.01
N PHE A 123 -23.25 -9.31 18.72
CA PHE A 123 -23.17 -10.25 19.82
C PHE A 123 -22.57 -9.62 21.08
N ASN A 124 -23.01 -10.09 22.23
CA ASN A 124 -22.42 -9.82 23.55
C ASN A 124 -22.69 -11.02 24.44
N TYR A 125 -21.66 -11.61 25.00
CA TYR A 125 -21.79 -12.69 25.98
C TYR A 125 -20.64 -12.68 26.99
N ALA A 126 -20.93 -13.18 28.19
CA ALA A 126 -19.99 -13.31 29.29
C ALA A 126 -19.57 -14.76 29.50
N THR A 127 -18.27 -14.97 29.76
CA THR A 127 -17.72 -16.30 30.09
C THR A 127 -17.31 -16.42 31.57
N LYS A 128 -17.24 -15.30 32.30
CA LYS A 128 -16.87 -15.26 33.72
C LYS A 128 -17.89 -14.47 34.54
N GLU A 129 -17.86 -13.15 34.51
CA GLU A 129 -18.72 -12.28 35.29
C GLU A 129 -19.97 -11.89 34.51
N VAL A 130 -21.12 -11.89 35.17
CA VAL A 130 -22.39 -11.41 34.57
C VAL A 130 -22.61 -9.92 34.81
N GLY A 131 -23.45 -9.30 33.98
CA GLY A 131 -23.84 -7.88 34.10
C GLY A 131 -22.85 -6.89 33.52
N GLY A 132 -21.92 -7.33 32.70
CA GLY A 132 -21.19 -6.45 31.77
C GLY A 132 -22.04 -6.18 30.53
N TYR A 133 -21.77 -5.05 29.87
CA TYR A 133 -22.46 -4.64 28.65
C TYR A 133 -21.53 -3.87 27.70
N ALA A 134 -21.91 -3.84 26.44
CA ALA A 134 -21.33 -2.98 25.41
C ALA A 134 -22.46 -2.22 24.73
N ASP A 135 -22.30 -0.93 24.51
CA ASP A 135 -23.26 -0.09 23.81
C ASP A 135 -22.90 0.02 22.34
N PHE A 136 -23.88 -0.29 21.48
CA PHE A 136 -23.73 -0.17 20.03
C PHE A 136 -24.44 1.09 19.57
N ASP A 137 -23.68 2.10 19.11
CA ASP A 137 -24.21 3.40 18.73
C ASP A 137 -24.93 3.34 17.37
N TYR A 138 -24.34 2.66 16.37
CA TYR A 138 -24.99 2.42 15.09
C TYR A 138 -24.71 1.01 14.57
N PHE A 139 -25.57 0.57 13.66
CA PHE A 139 -25.37 -0.63 12.84
C PHE A 139 -25.75 -0.29 11.40
N LYS A 140 -24.73 -0.10 10.53
CA LYS A 140 -24.89 0.32 9.15
C LYS A 140 -24.62 -0.85 8.20
N ILE A 141 -25.47 -1.00 7.18
CA ILE A 141 -25.29 -1.95 6.07
C ILE A 141 -25.15 -1.17 4.77
N GLU A 142 -24.16 -1.58 3.96
CA GLU A 142 -23.87 -0.99 2.65
C GLU A 142 -23.73 -2.10 1.60
N ASP A 143 -24.01 -1.79 0.35
CA ASP A 143 -23.94 -2.69 -0.81
C ASP A 143 -22.59 -2.58 -1.54
N LYS A 144 -21.52 -2.33 -0.80
CA LYS A 144 -20.16 -2.17 -1.31
C LYS A 144 -19.16 -2.82 -0.36
N ILE A 145 -17.95 -3.08 -0.84
CA ILE A 145 -16.78 -3.48 -0.05
C ILE A 145 -15.61 -2.55 -0.33
N SER A 146 -14.61 -2.57 0.54
CA SER A 146 -13.35 -1.84 0.32
C SER A 146 -12.54 -2.51 -0.79
N ASP A 147 -11.88 -1.70 -1.62
CA ASP A 147 -10.89 -2.21 -2.57
C ASP A 147 -9.58 -2.61 -1.85
N CYS A 148 -9.23 -1.92 -0.76
CA CYS A 148 -8.06 -2.23 0.04
C CYS A 148 -8.30 -3.44 0.95
N ARG A 149 -7.34 -4.36 0.98
CA ARG A 149 -7.36 -5.54 1.86
C ARG A 149 -6.53 -5.35 3.12
N TRP A 150 -5.44 -4.59 3.04
CA TRP A 150 -4.58 -4.24 4.18
C TRP A 150 -4.11 -2.81 4.05
N GLU A 151 -4.42 -2.00 5.04
CA GLU A 151 -4.09 -0.58 5.11
C GLU A 151 -3.00 -0.33 6.16
N ASP A 152 -2.22 0.74 5.95
CA ASP A 152 -1.24 1.25 6.92
C ASP A 152 -0.24 0.22 7.45
N ILE A 153 0.15 -0.74 6.59
CA ILE A 153 1.19 -1.70 6.95
C ILE A 153 2.54 -0.98 7.01
N CYS A 154 3.20 -1.01 8.16
CA CYS A 154 4.56 -0.51 8.28
C CYS A 154 5.56 -1.53 7.69
N TYR A 155 6.36 -1.10 6.69
CA TYR A 155 7.37 -1.95 6.06
C TYR A 155 8.76 -1.84 6.69
N ALA A 156 8.96 -0.90 7.61
CA ALA A 156 10.25 -0.61 8.23
C ALA A 156 10.34 -0.94 9.73
N ASP A 157 9.25 -1.46 10.33
CA ASP A 157 9.13 -1.78 11.75
C ASP A 157 9.33 -0.55 12.67
N ASP A 158 8.82 0.58 12.23
CA ASP A 158 8.79 1.83 13.00
C ASP A 158 7.39 2.46 12.97
N LYS A 159 7.27 3.73 13.32
CA LYS A 159 5.98 4.44 13.35
C LYS A 159 5.90 5.58 12.35
N LEU A 160 6.85 5.67 11.42
CA LEU A 160 6.89 6.77 10.46
C LEU A 160 5.77 6.62 9.43
N GLU A 161 5.09 7.72 9.14
CA GLU A 161 4.07 7.76 8.09
C GLU A 161 4.65 7.43 6.71
N GLY A 162 5.87 7.91 6.45
CA GLY A 162 6.60 7.62 5.22
C GLY A 162 6.96 6.14 5.03
N HIS A 163 6.82 5.29 6.03
CA HIS A 163 7.13 3.86 5.96
C HIS A 163 5.90 2.96 5.94
N LYS A 164 4.75 3.51 5.54
CA LYS A 164 3.50 2.75 5.40
C LYS A 164 3.20 2.40 3.95
N LEU A 165 2.50 1.29 3.77
CA LEU A 165 1.97 0.86 2.49
C LEU A 165 0.56 0.26 2.64
N ASP A 166 -0.20 0.25 1.55
CA ASP A 166 -1.48 -0.43 1.43
C ASP A 166 -1.39 -1.52 0.37
N ILE A 167 -2.06 -2.65 0.61
CA ILE A 167 -2.12 -3.77 -0.34
C ILE A 167 -3.57 -3.98 -0.79
N TYR A 168 -3.77 -3.95 -2.09
CA TYR A 168 -5.05 -4.19 -2.75
C TYR A 168 -4.97 -5.45 -3.59
N LEU A 169 -5.96 -6.31 -3.49
CA LEU A 169 -6.03 -7.53 -4.31
C LEU A 169 -7.12 -7.43 -5.35
N PRO A 170 -6.90 -7.99 -6.56
CA PRO A 170 -7.94 -8.07 -7.58
C PRO A 170 -9.10 -8.94 -7.11
N ASP A 171 -10.27 -8.68 -7.70
CA ASP A 171 -11.50 -9.44 -7.45
C ASP A 171 -11.51 -10.73 -8.27
N MET A 172 -10.55 -11.61 -7.97
CA MET A 172 -10.33 -12.89 -8.62
C MET A 172 -9.98 -13.91 -7.55
N ASP A 173 -10.30 -15.19 -7.77
CA ASP A 173 -9.97 -16.27 -6.82
C ASP A 173 -8.72 -17.01 -7.25
N GLU A 174 -7.58 -16.34 -7.15
CA GLU A 174 -6.26 -16.92 -7.43
C GLU A 174 -5.48 -17.16 -6.13
N PRO A 175 -4.55 -18.13 -6.10
CA PRO A 175 -3.72 -18.38 -4.92
C PRO A 175 -2.78 -17.23 -4.60
N SER A 176 -2.32 -16.51 -5.62
CA SER A 176 -1.47 -15.32 -5.50
C SER A 176 -1.54 -14.47 -6.78
N TYR A 177 -1.11 -13.22 -6.69
CA TYR A 177 -1.21 -12.23 -7.76
C TYR A 177 0.13 -11.57 -8.01
N LYS A 178 0.51 -11.40 -9.28
CA LYS A 178 1.66 -10.58 -9.67
C LYS A 178 1.47 -9.16 -9.17
N VAL A 179 2.57 -8.51 -8.81
CA VAL A 179 2.55 -7.25 -8.04
C VAL A 179 2.87 -6.07 -8.93
N VAL A 180 2.15 -4.96 -8.73
CA VAL A 180 2.55 -3.63 -9.20
C VAL A 180 2.64 -2.69 -8.01
N VAL A 181 3.82 -2.08 -7.82
CA VAL A 181 4.07 -1.06 -6.81
C VAL A 181 3.75 0.31 -7.38
N LEU A 182 2.97 1.12 -6.64
CA LEU A 182 2.60 2.49 -7.02
C LEU A 182 3.31 3.51 -6.16
N ILE A 183 3.84 4.57 -6.81
CA ILE A 183 4.47 5.72 -6.15
C ILE A 183 3.81 7.01 -6.63
N TYR A 184 3.32 7.82 -5.69
CA TYR A 184 2.70 9.11 -5.98
C TYR A 184 3.72 10.19 -6.36
N GLY A 185 3.23 11.25 -7.03
CA GLY A 185 3.95 12.50 -7.24
C GLY A 185 3.62 13.54 -6.16
N SER A 186 4.63 14.24 -5.68
CA SER A 186 4.49 15.30 -4.67
C SER A 186 5.67 16.27 -4.67
N ALA A 187 6.46 16.29 -5.73
CA ALA A 187 7.76 16.98 -5.76
C ALA A 187 8.65 16.58 -4.55
N TRP A 188 8.52 15.33 -4.10
CA TRP A 188 9.15 14.74 -2.91
C TRP A 188 8.79 15.41 -1.57
N PHE A 189 7.78 16.28 -1.50
CA PHE A 189 7.40 17.00 -0.27
C PHE A 189 6.44 16.26 0.63
N ALA A 190 5.73 15.26 0.14
CA ALA A 190 4.77 14.48 0.93
C ALA A 190 5.34 13.11 1.33
N ASN A 191 4.83 12.59 2.46
CA ASN A 191 5.15 11.26 3.00
C ASN A 191 3.91 10.41 3.27
N ASN A 192 2.70 10.81 2.78
CA ASN A 192 1.42 10.24 3.19
C ASN A 192 0.38 10.19 2.05
N MET A 193 0.82 10.10 0.79
CA MET A 193 -0.10 10.17 -0.37
C MET A 193 -0.29 8.83 -1.11
N LYS A 194 -0.02 7.68 -0.47
CA LYS A 194 -0.19 6.36 -1.09
C LYS A 194 -1.59 6.13 -1.69
N GLN A 195 -2.65 6.65 -1.03
CA GLN A 195 -4.01 6.54 -1.57
C GLN A 195 -4.21 7.33 -2.86
N ALA A 196 -3.55 8.48 -3.04
CA ALA A 196 -3.63 9.25 -4.29
C ALA A 196 -3.06 8.46 -5.48
N ALA A 197 -1.95 7.72 -5.30
CA ALA A 197 -1.42 6.85 -6.35
C ALA A 197 -2.41 5.73 -6.72
N PHE A 198 -3.05 5.14 -5.72
CA PHE A 198 -4.08 4.12 -5.97
C PHE A 198 -5.28 4.68 -6.74
N GLN A 199 -5.76 5.88 -6.41
CA GLN A 199 -6.89 6.50 -7.10
C GLN A 199 -6.62 6.72 -8.60
N VAL A 200 -5.36 6.97 -8.99
CA VAL A 200 -4.99 7.18 -10.39
C VAL A 200 -4.90 5.87 -11.17
N PHE A 201 -4.21 4.86 -10.65
CA PHE A 201 -3.87 3.64 -11.41
C PHE A 201 -4.47 2.36 -10.83
N GLY A 202 -4.80 2.35 -9.52
CA GLY A 202 -5.04 1.13 -8.78
C GLY A 202 -6.14 0.27 -9.37
N LYS A 203 -7.33 0.85 -9.64
CA LYS A 203 -8.46 0.09 -10.15
C LYS A 203 -8.17 -0.56 -11.50
N SER A 204 -7.55 0.16 -12.43
CA SER A 204 -7.22 -0.38 -13.75
C SER A 204 -6.26 -1.56 -13.67
N LEU A 205 -5.33 -1.56 -12.72
CA LEU A 205 -4.39 -2.65 -12.49
C LEU A 205 -5.06 -3.85 -11.80
N LEU A 206 -5.95 -3.61 -10.82
CA LEU A 206 -6.75 -4.66 -10.20
C LEU A 206 -7.65 -5.36 -11.23
N ASP A 207 -8.30 -4.61 -12.13
CA ASP A 207 -9.14 -5.15 -13.21
C ASP A 207 -8.33 -6.03 -14.20
N LYS A 208 -7.00 -5.85 -14.25
CA LYS A 208 -6.06 -6.67 -15.03
C LYS A 208 -5.46 -7.84 -14.26
N GLY A 209 -5.89 -8.06 -13.01
CA GLY A 209 -5.47 -9.19 -12.19
C GLY A 209 -4.15 -8.99 -11.43
N PHE A 210 -3.64 -7.77 -11.33
CA PHE A 210 -2.46 -7.48 -10.51
C PHE A 210 -2.87 -7.17 -9.07
N ALA A 211 -2.11 -7.67 -8.10
CA ALA A 211 -2.08 -7.07 -6.77
C ALA A 211 -1.41 -5.69 -6.85
N VAL A 212 -2.00 -4.71 -6.20
CA VAL A 212 -1.48 -3.34 -6.19
C VAL A 212 -0.95 -3.03 -4.79
N VAL A 213 0.30 -2.58 -4.70
CA VAL A 213 0.92 -2.14 -3.46
C VAL A 213 1.26 -0.67 -3.58
N SER A 214 0.48 0.18 -2.92
CA SER A 214 0.70 1.62 -2.92
C SER A 214 1.51 2.03 -1.71
N ILE A 215 2.65 2.68 -1.92
CA ILE A 215 3.63 2.96 -0.86
C ILE A 215 3.75 4.44 -0.55
N ASN A 216 4.00 4.76 0.73
CA ASN A 216 4.57 6.02 1.14
C ASN A 216 6.10 5.92 1.11
N HIS A 217 6.77 7.06 1.11
CA HIS A 217 8.20 7.23 1.32
C HIS A 217 8.45 8.50 2.14
N ARG A 218 9.60 8.63 2.78
CA ARG A 218 9.95 9.87 3.49
C ARG A 218 9.98 11.06 2.52
N SER A 219 9.50 12.19 2.99
CA SER A 219 9.59 13.45 2.26
C SER A 219 11.00 14.03 2.30
N SER A 220 11.27 15.02 1.45
CA SER A 220 12.51 15.83 1.53
C SER A 220 12.61 16.66 2.82
N GLY A 221 11.48 16.85 3.52
CA GLY A 221 11.42 17.44 4.86
C GLY A 221 11.84 16.45 5.96
N ASP A 222 11.51 15.17 5.82
CA ASP A 222 11.87 14.12 6.76
C ASP A 222 13.35 13.73 6.64
N ALA A 223 13.83 13.55 5.40
CA ALA A 223 15.22 13.18 5.11
C ALA A 223 15.60 13.56 3.67
N LYS A 224 16.89 13.80 3.46
CA LYS A 224 17.44 14.11 2.13
C LYS A 224 17.69 12.83 1.33
N PHE A 225 17.83 12.97 0.00
CA PHE A 225 18.29 11.87 -0.84
C PHE A 225 19.61 11.28 -0.29
N PRO A 226 19.74 9.93 -0.22
CA PRO A 226 18.96 8.89 -0.92
C PRO A 226 17.81 8.27 -0.10
N ALA A 227 17.31 8.91 0.94
CA ALA A 227 16.30 8.32 1.83
C ALA A 227 15.06 7.81 1.06
N GLN A 228 14.60 8.53 0.05
CA GLN A 228 13.40 8.19 -0.72
C GLN A 228 13.56 6.88 -1.50
N ILE A 229 14.69 6.70 -2.18
CA ILE A 229 14.96 5.44 -2.90
C ILE A 229 15.23 4.28 -1.95
N ASN A 230 15.85 4.52 -0.79
CA ASN A 230 16.04 3.51 0.24
C ASN A 230 14.68 3.00 0.77
N ASP A 231 13.69 3.87 0.94
CA ASP A 231 12.35 3.52 1.37
C ASP A 231 11.62 2.68 0.31
N VAL A 232 11.68 3.08 -0.96
CA VAL A 232 11.11 2.30 -2.08
C VAL A 232 11.69 0.88 -2.11
N LYS A 233 13.01 0.75 -2.00
CA LYS A 233 13.69 -0.54 -1.98
C LYS A 233 13.34 -1.36 -0.74
N ALA A 234 13.20 -0.73 0.43
CA ALA A 234 12.74 -1.39 1.64
C ALA A 234 11.32 -1.95 1.50
N ALA A 235 10.41 -1.18 0.90
CA ALA A 235 9.05 -1.65 0.61
C ALA A 235 9.04 -2.87 -0.33
N ILE A 236 9.88 -2.88 -1.37
CA ILE A 236 10.00 -4.03 -2.28
C ILE A 236 10.55 -5.27 -1.54
N ARG A 237 11.55 -5.11 -0.67
CA ARG A 237 12.06 -6.20 0.18
C ARG A 237 11.00 -6.74 1.12
N PHE A 238 10.20 -5.85 1.74
CA PHE A 238 9.07 -6.23 2.59
C PHE A 238 8.02 -7.04 1.83
N ILE A 239 7.67 -6.64 0.60
CA ILE A 239 6.72 -7.35 -0.28
C ILE A 239 7.21 -8.78 -0.51
N ARG A 240 8.49 -8.97 -0.86
CA ARG A 240 9.06 -10.31 -1.08
C ARG A 240 9.07 -11.18 0.18
N ALA A 241 9.46 -10.60 1.30
CA ALA A 241 9.53 -11.31 2.58
C ALA A 241 8.16 -11.78 3.09
N ASN A 242 7.11 -11.03 2.77
CA ASN A 242 5.75 -11.28 3.25
C ASN A 242 4.79 -11.77 2.17
N ALA A 243 5.32 -12.23 1.03
CA ALA A 243 4.54 -12.58 -0.15
C ALA A 243 3.41 -13.59 0.15
N ALA A 244 3.71 -14.67 0.84
CA ALA A 244 2.71 -15.69 1.19
C ALA A 244 1.59 -15.15 2.10
N LYS A 245 1.93 -14.28 3.05
CA LYS A 245 0.97 -13.66 3.98
C LYS A 245 -0.09 -12.84 3.23
N TYR A 246 0.32 -12.11 2.19
CA TYR A 246 -0.52 -11.18 1.46
C TYR A 246 -0.96 -11.69 0.08
N LYS A 247 -0.77 -12.97 -0.22
CA LYS A 247 -1.09 -13.58 -1.51
C LYS A 247 -0.42 -12.88 -2.70
N LEU A 248 0.83 -12.52 -2.56
CA LEU A 248 1.62 -11.85 -3.60
C LEU A 248 2.50 -12.87 -4.33
N ASP A 249 2.47 -12.83 -5.66
CA ASP A 249 3.41 -13.56 -6.53
C ASP A 249 4.56 -12.62 -6.90
N THR A 250 5.67 -12.76 -6.21
CA THR A 250 6.86 -11.93 -6.43
C THR A 250 7.80 -12.47 -7.51
N SER A 251 7.35 -13.44 -8.32
CA SER A 251 8.03 -13.80 -9.56
C SER A 251 8.00 -12.66 -10.59
N PHE A 252 7.07 -11.70 -10.40
CA PHE A 252 7.00 -10.46 -11.16
C PHE A 252 6.60 -9.31 -10.21
N ILE A 253 7.43 -8.30 -10.14
CA ILE A 253 7.14 -7.02 -9.48
C ILE A 253 7.35 -5.88 -10.49
N GLY A 254 6.25 -5.33 -11.01
CA GLY A 254 6.25 -4.08 -11.74
C GLY A 254 6.25 -2.89 -10.79
N ILE A 255 6.77 -1.75 -11.25
CA ILE A 255 6.73 -0.49 -10.50
C ILE A 255 6.31 0.65 -11.42
N THR A 256 5.46 1.53 -10.92
CA THR A 256 5.02 2.72 -11.65
C THR A 256 4.81 3.90 -10.72
N GLY A 257 4.96 5.08 -11.26
CA GLY A 257 4.73 6.31 -10.53
C GLY A 257 4.64 7.51 -11.47
N PHE A 258 4.11 8.61 -10.95
CA PHE A 258 3.96 9.85 -11.71
C PHE A 258 4.74 10.99 -11.06
N SER A 259 5.23 11.95 -11.87
CA SER A 259 6.02 13.10 -11.40
C SER A 259 7.23 12.64 -10.57
N SER A 260 7.43 13.13 -9.34
CA SER A 260 8.49 12.65 -8.44
C SER A 260 8.41 11.15 -8.15
N GLY A 261 7.22 10.53 -8.18
CA GLY A 261 7.06 9.07 -8.09
C GLY A 261 7.57 8.35 -9.34
N GLY A 262 7.42 8.95 -10.52
CA GLY A 262 8.02 8.45 -11.78
C GLY A 262 9.55 8.46 -11.75
N HIS A 263 10.14 9.49 -11.15
CA HIS A 263 11.58 9.55 -10.88
C HIS A 263 12.03 8.40 -9.97
N LEU A 264 11.36 8.17 -8.82
CA LEU A 264 11.70 7.11 -7.89
C LEU A 264 11.49 5.71 -8.49
N ALA A 265 10.43 5.51 -9.28
CA ALA A 265 10.20 4.26 -10.01
C ALA A 265 11.33 4.00 -11.03
N SER A 266 11.78 5.06 -11.74
CA SER A 266 12.90 4.98 -12.67
C SER A 266 14.21 4.65 -11.98
N LEU A 267 14.50 5.30 -10.84
CA LEU A 267 15.68 4.97 -10.02
C LEU A 267 15.63 3.51 -9.53
N ALA A 268 14.47 3.04 -9.06
CA ALA A 268 14.35 1.66 -8.61
C ALA A 268 14.70 0.67 -9.73
N GLY A 269 14.26 0.94 -10.96
CA GLY A 269 14.57 0.09 -12.11
C GLY A 269 16.03 0.14 -12.54
N THR A 270 16.60 1.34 -12.66
CA THR A 270 17.99 1.53 -13.15
C THR A 270 19.06 1.23 -12.09
N THR A 271 18.67 1.14 -10.81
CA THR A 271 19.57 0.74 -9.72
C THR A 271 19.36 -0.70 -9.27
N ASN A 272 18.81 -1.55 -10.12
CA ASN A 272 18.66 -2.98 -9.84
C ASN A 272 20.02 -3.63 -9.56
N GLY A 273 20.26 -3.98 -8.28
CA GLY A 273 21.52 -4.59 -7.84
C GLY A 273 22.65 -3.60 -7.55
N VAL A 274 22.44 -2.29 -7.75
CA VAL A 274 23.39 -1.25 -7.35
C VAL A 274 23.18 -0.91 -5.88
N LYS A 275 24.21 -1.16 -5.05
CA LYS A 275 24.12 -0.88 -3.61
C LYS A 275 24.58 0.52 -3.27
N SER A 276 25.68 0.95 -3.85
CA SER A 276 26.23 2.30 -3.66
C SER A 276 26.89 2.79 -4.94
N TYR A 277 26.99 4.09 -5.08
CA TYR A 277 27.66 4.71 -6.24
C TYR A 277 28.38 5.98 -5.85
N THR A 278 29.50 6.27 -6.54
CA THR A 278 30.37 7.42 -6.27
C THR A 278 30.52 8.25 -7.52
N ILE A 279 30.30 9.56 -7.41
CA ILE A 279 30.63 10.56 -8.42
C ILE A 279 31.41 11.67 -7.76
N GLY A 280 32.60 11.97 -8.27
CA GLY A 280 33.51 12.92 -7.65
C GLY A 280 33.84 12.52 -6.20
N ALA A 281 33.59 13.42 -5.27
CA ALA A 281 33.79 13.18 -3.84
C ALA A 281 32.52 12.69 -3.11
N LYS A 282 31.40 12.48 -3.81
CA LYS A 282 30.10 12.11 -3.25
C LYS A 282 29.84 10.63 -3.45
N THR A 283 29.50 9.95 -2.36
CA THR A 283 29.04 8.55 -2.37
C THR A 283 27.64 8.49 -1.79
N VAL A 284 26.74 7.77 -2.43
CA VAL A 284 25.40 7.49 -1.92
C VAL A 284 25.17 5.99 -1.75
N ASP A 285 24.50 5.61 -0.67
CA ASP A 285 23.97 4.26 -0.47
C ASP A 285 22.57 4.20 -1.09
N LEU A 286 22.46 3.53 -2.23
CA LEU A 286 21.22 3.43 -2.99
C LEU A 286 20.34 2.25 -2.54
N GLU A 287 20.89 1.28 -1.82
CA GLU A 287 20.11 0.15 -1.30
C GLU A 287 19.52 0.44 0.07
N GLY A 288 20.28 1.06 0.94
CA GLY A 288 19.91 1.36 2.32
C GLY A 288 19.71 0.13 3.20
N ASN A 289 19.48 0.39 4.47
CA ASN A 289 19.26 -0.63 5.50
C ASN A 289 17.89 -0.46 6.20
N VAL A 290 16.95 0.25 5.59
CA VAL A 290 15.60 0.44 6.14
C VAL A 290 14.86 -0.89 6.18
N GLY A 291 14.16 -1.15 7.30
CA GLY A 291 13.33 -2.35 7.50
C GLY A 291 14.10 -3.59 7.96
N LEU A 292 13.35 -4.68 8.14
CA LEU A 292 13.85 -5.94 8.74
C LEU A 292 14.35 -6.98 7.72
N TYR A 293 14.30 -6.66 6.43
CA TYR A 293 14.49 -7.67 5.37
C TYR A 293 15.65 -7.37 4.42
N PRO A 294 16.88 -7.09 4.91
CA PRO A 294 18.01 -6.69 4.06
C PRO A 294 18.52 -7.81 3.15
N SER A 295 18.19 -9.07 3.44
CA SER A 295 18.59 -10.22 2.64
C SER A 295 17.71 -10.47 1.42
N PHE A 296 16.52 -9.85 1.36
CA PHE A 296 15.64 -9.97 0.21
C PHE A 296 16.04 -9.01 -0.91
N SER A 297 15.74 -9.39 -2.15
CA SER A 297 16.03 -8.57 -3.32
C SER A 297 15.08 -7.35 -3.41
N SER A 298 15.63 -6.18 -3.74
CA SER A 298 14.87 -4.98 -4.08
C SER A 298 14.64 -4.79 -5.58
N ARG A 299 14.98 -5.79 -6.41
CA ARG A 299 14.84 -5.73 -7.87
C ARG A 299 13.38 -5.66 -8.31
N VAL A 300 13.16 -4.95 -9.43
CA VAL A 300 11.88 -4.88 -10.13
C VAL A 300 12.03 -5.41 -11.55
N ASP A 301 10.92 -5.86 -12.15
CA ASP A 301 10.91 -6.59 -13.42
C ASP A 301 10.40 -5.76 -14.61
N ALA A 302 9.68 -4.66 -14.33
CA ALA A 302 9.20 -3.70 -15.31
C ALA A 302 8.98 -2.34 -14.66
N VAL A 303 9.16 -1.26 -15.43
CA VAL A 303 8.97 0.12 -14.96
C VAL A 303 8.07 0.89 -15.93
N VAL A 304 7.10 1.64 -15.38
CA VAL A 304 6.37 2.65 -16.14
C VAL A 304 6.61 4.01 -15.49
N ASN A 305 7.22 4.91 -16.22
CA ASN A 305 7.45 6.30 -15.79
C ASN A 305 6.40 7.22 -16.43
N TRP A 306 5.63 7.89 -15.60
CA TRP A 306 4.70 8.93 -16.01
C TRP A 306 5.30 10.28 -15.68
N PHE A 307 5.77 10.99 -16.72
CA PHE A 307 6.30 12.36 -16.67
C PHE A 307 7.21 12.66 -15.45
N GLY A 308 8.03 11.71 -15.05
CA GLY A 308 8.99 11.90 -13.97
C GLY A 308 10.19 12.77 -14.40
N PRO A 309 10.69 13.68 -13.53
CA PRO A 309 11.95 14.35 -13.77
C PRO A 309 13.10 13.33 -13.73
N ILE A 310 14.09 13.51 -14.59
CA ILE A 310 15.19 12.55 -14.80
C ILE A 310 16.55 13.20 -14.61
N ASP A 311 16.91 14.14 -15.48
CA ASP A 311 18.20 14.82 -15.45
C ASP A 311 18.05 16.22 -14.85
N MET A 312 18.26 16.31 -13.56
CA MET A 312 18.05 17.55 -12.81
C MET A 312 19.14 18.60 -13.09
N THR A 313 20.20 18.26 -13.80
CA THR A 313 21.17 19.23 -14.30
C THR A 313 20.61 20.05 -15.48
N ARG A 314 19.51 19.56 -16.09
CA ARG A 314 18.85 20.14 -17.27
C ARG A 314 17.33 20.30 -17.08
N MET A 315 16.89 20.63 -15.88
CA MET A 315 15.44 20.79 -15.57
C MET A 315 14.89 22.14 -16.06
N GLU A 316 15.66 23.23 -15.95
CA GLU A 316 15.20 24.54 -16.38
C GLU A 316 15.52 24.71 -17.89
N ASN A 317 14.46 24.90 -18.68
CA ASN A 317 14.57 25.05 -20.14
C ASN A 317 15.42 23.98 -20.85
N CYS A 318 15.44 22.75 -20.30
CA CYS A 318 16.17 21.60 -20.83
C CYS A 318 17.71 21.78 -20.91
N ASN A 319 18.28 22.74 -20.22
CA ASN A 319 19.74 23.01 -20.32
C ASN A 319 20.42 23.42 -19.01
N THR A 320 19.69 23.87 -17.98
CA THR A 320 20.26 24.31 -16.70
C THR A 320 19.53 23.70 -15.50
N THR A 321 20.12 23.82 -14.30
CA THR A 321 19.52 23.42 -13.05
C THR A 321 18.39 24.37 -12.63
N LYS A 322 17.46 23.89 -11.81
CA LYS A 322 16.53 24.74 -11.07
C LYS A 322 17.25 25.56 -9.98
N GLY A 323 16.61 26.62 -9.49
CA GLY A 323 17.16 27.50 -8.47
C GLY A 323 17.15 26.92 -7.05
N ALA A 324 17.69 27.71 -6.11
CA ALA A 324 17.86 27.32 -4.70
C ALA A 324 16.54 27.03 -3.92
N ASN A 325 15.40 27.51 -4.40
CA ASN A 325 14.10 27.29 -3.79
C ASN A 325 13.29 26.19 -4.51
N SER A 326 13.94 25.38 -5.33
CA SER A 326 13.30 24.29 -6.07
C SER A 326 13.08 23.03 -5.22
N PRO A 327 12.17 22.14 -5.64
CA PRO A 327 12.03 20.82 -5.03
C PRO A 327 13.33 20.01 -5.06
N GLU A 328 14.13 20.13 -6.11
CA GLU A 328 15.44 19.50 -6.25
C GLU A 328 16.42 19.98 -5.18
N ALA A 329 16.44 21.29 -4.92
CA ALA A 329 17.25 21.88 -3.84
C ALA A 329 16.83 21.33 -2.46
N ALA A 330 15.52 21.23 -2.23
CA ALA A 330 14.99 20.65 -0.98
C ALA A 330 15.37 19.17 -0.84
N LEU A 331 15.33 18.42 -1.94
CA LEU A 331 15.62 16.97 -1.96
C LEU A 331 17.10 16.69 -1.64
N ILE A 332 18.03 17.44 -2.22
CA ILE A 332 19.47 17.26 -1.98
C ILE A 332 20.00 18.04 -0.75
N GLY A 333 19.22 18.98 -0.22
CA GLY A 333 19.63 19.83 0.90
C GLY A 333 20.65 20.88 0.55
N GLY A 334 20.63 21.40 -0.69
CA GLY A 334 21.60 22.39 -1.18
C GLY A 334 21.22 22.99 -2.52
N VAL A 335 21.93 24.02 -2.94
CA VAL A 335 21.72 24.67 -4.25
C VAL A 335 22.10 23.71 -5.39
N PRO A 336 21.21 23.42 -6.33
CA PRO A 336 21.47 22.47 -7.42
C PRO A 336 22.72 22.77 -8.22
N ALA A 337 22.96 24.03 -8.59
CA ALA A 337 24.12 24.45 -9.39
C ALA A 337 25.48 24.20 -8.69
N ASP A 338 25.49 24.19 -7.35
CA ASP A 338 26.69 23.94 -6.52
C ASP A 338 26.86 22.45 -6.18
N ASN A 339 25.92 21.58 -6.58
CA ASN A 339 25.88 20.16 -6.22
C ASN A 339 25.68 19.24 -7.42
N LEU A 340 26.36 19.49 -8.53
CA LEU A 340 26.21 18.74 -9.79
C LEU A 340 26.49 17.23 -9.63
N ASP A 341 27.46 16.85 -8.78
CA ASP A 341 27.76 15.45 -8.50
C ASP A 341 26.55 14.76 -7.83
N MET A 342 25.88 15.46 -6.91
CA MET A 342 24.67 14.93 -6.26
C MET A 342 23.50 14.83 -7.23
N LEU A 343 23.33 15.79 -8.13
CA LEU A 343 22.30 15.72 -9.18
C LEU A 343 22.58 14.57 -10.15
N ALA A 344 23.82 14.29 -10.49
CA ALA A 344 24.20 13.14 -11.29
C ALA A 344 23.92 11.81 -10.58
N LEU A 345 24.08 11.75 -9.25
CA LEU A 345 23.70 10.59 -8.42
C LEU A 345 22.19 10.40 -8.29
N LEU A 346 21.39 11.47 -8.47
CA LEU A 346 19.92 11.42 -8.55
C LEU A 346 19.41 10.96 -9.92
N ASN A 347 20.23 11.08 -10.97
CA ASN A 347 19.81 10.86 -12.34
C ASN A 347 19.72 9.35 -12.66
N PRO A 348 18.53 8.80 -12.98
CA PRO A 348 18.39 7.41 -13.39
C PRO A 348 19.27 7.01 -14.59
N ILE A 349 19.57 7.95 -15.49
CA ILE A 349 20.41 7.68 -16.67
C ILE A 349 21.83 7.24 -16.27
N THR A 350 22.34 7.70 -15.12
CA THR A 350 23.66 7.35 -14.60
C THR A 350 23.87 5.83 -14.44
N TYR A 351 22.79 5.09 -14.19
CA TYR A 351 22.85 3.70 -13.80
C TYR A 351 22.38 2.72 -14.86
N ILE A 352 21.82 3.22 -16.00
CA ILE A 352 21.24 2.35 -17.03
C ILE A 352 22.26 1.34 -17.54
N ASP A 353 21.91 0.06 -17.46
CA ASP A 353 22.68 -1.02 -18.05
C ASP A 353 21.79 -2.07 -18.80
N LYS A 354 22.44 -3.01 -19.47
CA LYS A 354 21.75 -4.04 -20.25
C LYS A 354 20.95 -5.05 -19.41
N ASN A 355 21.15 -5.09 -18.07
CA ASN A 355 20.47 -6.00 -17.15
C ASN A 355 19.26 -5.36 -16.47
N ASP A 356 19.01 -4.09 -16.74
CA ASP A 356 17.85 -3.37 -16.24
C ASP A 356 16.54 -3.94 -16.83
N PRO A 357 15.41 -3.74 -16.15
CA PRO A 357 14.10 -4.10 -16.69
C PRO A 357 13.76 -3.28 -17.94
N LYS A 358 12.67 -3.65 -18.60
CA LYS A 358 12.10 -2.82 -19.66
C LYS A 358 11.31 -1.66 -19.06
N PHE A 359 11.34 -0.54 -19.80
CA PHE A 359 10.69 0.71 -19.40
C PHE A 359 9.67 1.14 -20.45
N ILE A 360 8.51 1.58 -19.98
CA ILE A 360 7.58 2.42 -20.72
C ILE A 360 7.67 3.83 -20.13
N VAL A 361 7.81 4.82 -20.99
CA VAL A 361 7.89 6.24 -20.61
C VAL A 361 6.73 6.99 -21.24
N ILE A 362 5.97 7.75 -20.44
CA ILE A 362 4.78 8.47 -20.89
C ILE A 362 4.89 9.92 -20.45
N HIS A 363 4.70 10.88 -21.40
CA HIS A 363 4.84 12.31 -21.10
C HIS A 363 3.97 13.18 -21.99
N GLY A 364 3.36 14.20 -21.40
CA GLY A 364 2.65 15.25 -22.14
C GLY A 364 3.58 16.25 -22.82
N GLU A 365 3.32 16.60 -24.07
CA GLU A 365 4.18 17.53 -24.84
C GLU A 365 4.09 18.97 -24.32
N ALA A 366 2.96 19.34 -23.70
CA ALA A 366 2.71 20.67 -23.14
C ALA A 366 2.93 20.74 -21.62
N ASP A 367 3.66 19.79 -21.03
CA ASP A 367 3.98 19.78 -19.61
C ASP A 367 4.88 20.97 -19.24
N THR A 368 4.36 21.87 -18.40
CA THR A 368 5.05 23.08 -17.93
C THR A 368 5.71 22.91 -16.55
N VAL A 369 5.48 21.79 -15.87
CA VAL A 369 6.03 21.50 -14.54
C VAL A 369 7.32 20.68 -14.67
N VAL A 370 7.24 19.56 -15.38
CA VAL A 370 8.39 18.74 -15.77
C VAL A 370 8.52 18.81 -17.29
N PRO A 371 9.53 19.47 -17.84
CA PRO A 371 9.61 19.64 -19.29
C PRO A 371 9.76 18.28 -19.99
N ASN A 372 9.06 18.12 -21.11
CA ASN A 372 9.01 16.86 -21.88
C ASN A 372 10.41 16.32 -22.29
N CYS A 373 11.40 17.20 -22.44
CA CYS A 373 12.78 16.81 -22.72
C CYS A 373 13.38 15.83 -21.69
N GLN A 374 12.86 15.81 -20.45
CA GLN A 374 13.29 14.87 -19.42
C GLN A 374 13.02 13.43 -19.86
N SER A 375 11.83 13.17 -20.39
CA SER A 375 11.46 11.86 -20.93
C SER A 375 12.15 11.55 -22.26
N ILE A 376 12.44 12.55 -23.09
CA ILE A 376 13.23 12.36 -24.33
C ILE A 376 14.64 11.88 -23.96
N PHE A 377 15.35 12.59 -23.07
CA PHE A 377 16.69 12.20 -22.61
C PHE A 377 16.72 10.79 -22.04
N PHE A 378 15.73 10.45 -21.22
CA PHE A 378 15.63 9.13 -20.62
C PHE A 378 15.37 8.04 -21.67
N SER A 379 14.43 8.28 -22.57
CA SER A 379 14.07 7.33 -23.62
C SER A 379 15.22 7.06 -24.59
N GLU A 380 16.02 8.08 -24.93
CA GLU A 380 17.21 7.92 -25.76
C GLU A 380 18.26 7.04 -25.06
N ALA A 381 18.52 7.31 -23.77
CA ALA A 381 19.46 6.51 -22.98
C ALA A 381 19.02 5.06 -22.81
N LEU A 382 17.74 4.83 -22.51
CA LEU A 382 17.15 3.49 -22.42
C LEU A 382 17.22 2.74 -23.75
N ARG A 383 16.93 3.42 -24.86
CA ARG A 383 16.99 2.83 -26.23
C ARG A 383 18.41 2.38 -26.57
N ALA A 384 19.41 3.19 -26.20
CA ALA A 384 20.83 2.88 -26.45
C ALA A 384 21.27 1.57 -25.76
N GLN A 385 20.66 1.22 -24.63
CA GLN A 385 20.90 -0.04 -23.89
C GLN A 385 19.86 -1.14 -24.20
N GLY A 386 18.94 -0.90 -25.13
CA GLY A 386 17.86 -1.83 -25.45
C GLY A 386 16.86 -2.05 -24.32
N ARG A 387 16.68 -1.04 -23.44
CA ARG A 387 15.78 -1.13 -22.29
C ARG A 387 14.46 -0.39 -22.48
N LEU A 388 14.35 0.50 -23.48
CA LEU A 388 13.09 1.12 -23.82
C LEU A 388 12.16 0.12 -24.50
N GLU A 389 10.96 -0.09 -23.91
CA GLU A 389 9.88 -0.80 -24.58
C GLU A 389 9.07 0.16 -25.45
N GLU A 390 8.64 1.29 -24.86
CA GLU A 390 7.87 2.30 -25.57
C GLU A 390 8.06 3.68 -24.95
N PHE A 391 8.07 4.74 -25.79
CA PHE A 391 7.92 6.12 -25.37
C PHE A 391 6.63 6.68 -25.97
N ILE A 392 5.67 7.03 -25.09
CA ILE A 392 4.38 7.59 -25.46
C ILE A 392 4.42 9.09 -25.20
N SER A 393 4.56 9.88 -26.26
CA SER A 393 4.41 11.33 -26.24
C SER A 393 2.94 11.68 -26.46
N VAL A 394 2.34 12.43 -25.53
CA VAL A 394 0.91 12.78 -25.58
C VAL A 394 0.76 14.20 -26.10
N PRO A 395 0.30 14.41 -27.36
CA PRO A 395 0.13 15.75 -27.95
C PRO A 395 -0.82 16.61 -27.11
N GLY A 396 -0.36 17.81 -26.72
CA GLY A 396 -1.10 18.75 -25.90
C GLY A 396 -1.32 18.32 -24.44
N GLY A 397 -0.82 17.14 -24.05
CA GLY A 397 -0.86 16.66 -22.67
C GLY A 397 -0.04 17.57 -21.76
N GLN A 398 -0.57 17.83 -20.56
CA GLN A 398 0.08 18.62 -19.51
C GLN A 398 0.63 17.72 -18.40
N HIS A 399 0.86 18.28 -17.20
CA HIS A 399 1.34 17.55 -16.04
C HIS A 399 0.17 16.89 -15.32
N GLY A 400 -0.12 15.63 -15.59
CA GLY A 400 -1.20 14.84 -14.97
C GLY A 400 -2.46 14.76 -15.78
#